data_1ab92510b64f8328f10e865bec036bb5
#
_entry.id   1ab92510b64f8328f10e865bec036bb5
#
_cell.length_a   1.000
_cell.length_b   1.000
_cell.length_c   1.000
_cell.angle_alpha   90.00
_cell.angle_beta   90.00
_cell.angle_gamma   90.00
#
_symmetry.space_group_name_H-M   'P 1'
#
loop_
_entity.id
_entity.type
_entity.pdbx_description
1 polymer ?
#
loop_
_entity_poly.entity_id
_entity_poly.type
_entity_poly.pdbx_seq_one_letter_code
_entity_poly.pdbx_strand_id
1 'polypeptide(L)'
;DDGFTSFYQNAWPYLKEKEIPFILFISTEAIGKYGYMNWSQIKEIEKEEFAFIGNHSHSHEYLIVYDFNKFKKDIDESIKIFEKNLGYNPIFFSYPFGEYSLEQEKYISSKFEFGFGQHSGVIDINKDKYELPRFPINEKYGDLERFSFLLKLFPLEYKNIIPKDKYILQINNPP
;
A
#
# COMPACT_ATOMS: atom_id res chain seq x y z
N ASP A 1 1.36 1.53 6.01
CA ASP A 1 1.72 2.46 4.94
C ASP A 1 2.71 3.52 5.44
N ASP A 2 3.34 4.26 4.53
CA ASP A 2 4.20 5.45 4.69
C ASP A 2 5.60 5.26 5.28
N GLY A 3 5.85 4.26 6.09
CA GLY A 3 7.17 4.04 6.70
C GLY A 3 7.45 4.88 7.95
N PHE A 4 6.46 5.12 8.79
CA PHE A 4 6.62 5.88 10.04
C PHE A 4 7.56 5.20 11.04
N THR A 5 8.35 6.00 11.78
CA THR A 5 9.20 5.53 12.89
C THR A 5 8.39 4.83 13.98
N SER A 6 7.13 5.23 14.21
CA SER A 6 6.25 4.60 15.19
C SER A 6 5.96 3.13 14.87
N PHE A 7 5.90 2.74 13.59
CA PHE A 7 5.80 1.33 13.20
C PHE A 7 7.03 0.55 13.67
N TYR A 8 8.22 1.06 13.41
CA TYR A 8 9.48 0.42 13.82
C TYR A 8 9.61 0.30 15.33
N GLN A 9 9.17 1.31 16.07
CA GLN A 9 9.30 1.34 17.53
C GLN A 9 8.24 0.49 18.25
N ASN A 10 7.02 0.44 17.75
CA ASN A 10 5.89 -0.14 18.48
C ASN A 10 5.37 -1.44 17.85
N ALA A 11 5.20 -1.51 16.54
CA ALA A 11 4.62 -2.67 15.87
C ALA A 11 5.68 -3.73 15.50
N TRP A 12 6.80 -3.28 14.94
CA TRP A 12 7.85 -4.16 14.45
C TRP A 12 8.38 -5.17 15.49
N PRO A 13 8.72 -4.79 16.75
CA PRO A 13 9.21 -5.75 17.73
C PRO A 13 8.23 -6.88 18.01
N TYR A 14 6.92 -6.56 18.05
CA TYR A 14 5.87 -7.54 18.27
C TYR A 14 5.64 -8.44 17.04
N LEU A 15 5.60 -7.86 15.84
CA LEU A 15 5.46 -8.61 14.60
C LEU A 15 6.64 -9.58 14.40
N LYS A 16 7.86 -9.13 14.74
CA LYS A 16 9.07 -9.93 14.71
C LYS A 16 9.01 -11.09 15.71
N GLU A 17 8.65 -10.84 16.97
CA GLU A 17 8.54 -11.87 17.98
C GLU A 17 7.54 -12.96 17.61
N LYS A 18 6.46 -12.60 16.97
CA LYS A 18 5.36 -13.52 16.59
C LYS A 18 5.44 -14.02 15.16
N GLU A 19 6.41 -13.60 14.37
CA GLU A 19 6.59 -13.95 12.95
C GLU A 19 5.30 -13.69 12.13
N ILE A 20 4.60 -12.57 12.43
CA ILE A 20 3.34 -12.22 11.77
C ILE A 20 3.64 -11.64 10.38
N PRO A 21 3.15 -12.26 9.29
CA PRO A 21 3.39 -11.75 7.93
C PRO A 21 2.75 -10.38 7.71
N PHE A 22 3.48 -9.48 7.04
CA PHE A 22 2.97 -8.15 6.66
C PHE A 22 3.69 -7.58 5.44
N ILE A 23 3.09 -6.59 4.83
CA ILE A 23 3.69 -5.75 3.79
C ILE A 23 3.83 -4.33 4.36
N LEU A 24 5.04 -3.78 4.32
CA LEU A 24 5.33 -2.41 4.70
C LEU A 24 5.46 -1.55 3.44
N PHE A 25 4.46 -0.74 3.15
CA PHE A 25 4.46 0.17 2.01
C PHE A 25 5.21 1.46 2.34
N ILE A 26 6.16 1.86 1.50
CA ILE A 26 7.10 2.95 1.74
C ILE A 26 6.93 4.06 0.72
N SER A 27 6.73 5.28 1.20
CA SER A 27 6.82 6.51 0.40
C SER A 27 8.25 7.03 0.43
N THR A 28 8.95 6.94 -0.69
CA THR A 28 10.42 7.06 -0.69
C THR A 28 10.96 8.45 -0.37
N GLU A 29 10.19 9.51 -0.62
CA GLU A 29 10.59 10.88 -0.27
C GLU A 29 10.63 11.13 1.25
N ALA A 30 9.80 10.43 2.01
CA ALA A 30 9.68 10.60 3.45
C ALA A 30 10.82 9.92 4.23
N ILE A 31 11.42 8.87 3.67
CA ILE A 31 12.42 8.05 4.35
C ILE A 31 13.66 8.86 4.73
N GLY A 32 14.03 8.78 6.02
CA GLY A 32 15.13 9.55 6.61
C GLY A 32 14.74 10.94 7.11
N LYS A 33 13.50 11.39 6.86
CA LYS A 33 12.97 12.64 7.44
C LYS A 33 12.48 12.40 8.89
N TYR A 34 12.27 13.46 9.63
CA TYR A 34 11.74 13.39 10.99
C TYR A 34 10.37 12.67 11.03
N GLY A 35 10.21 11.71 11.93
CA GLY A 35 8.99 10.91 12.05
C GLY A 35 8.94 9.67 11.16
N TYR A 36 9.87 9.50 10.24
CA TYR A 36 9.95 8.36 9.34
C TYR A 36 11.18 7.49 9.60
N MET A 37 11.11 6.21 9.24
CA MET A 37 12.24 5.30 9.28
C MET A 37 13.36 5.74 8.34
N ASN A 38 14.56 5.25 8.60
CA ASN A 38 15.67 5.33 7.66
C ASN A 38 15.86 4.00 6.89
N TRP A 39 16.68 4.00 5.86
CA TRP A 39 16.93 2.81 5.05
C TRP A 39 17.59 1.66 5.80
N SER A 40 18.36 1.93 6.86
CA SER A 40 18.95 0.87 7.68
C SER A 40 17.88 0.09 8.45
N GLN A 41 16.86 0.77 8.97
CA GLN A 41 15.72 0.15 9.65
C GLN A 41 14.86 -0.66 8.67
N ILE A 42 14.63 -0.13 7.46
CA ILE A 42 13.89 -0.85 6.41
C ILE A 42 14.63 -2.13 6.00
N LYS A 43 15.96 -2.05 5.81
CA LYS A 43 16.80 -3.21 5.49
C LYS A 43 16.87 -4.24 6.63
N GLU A 44 16.73 -3.81 7.89
CA GLU A 44 16.62 -4.73 9.00
C GLU A 44 15.31 -5.53 8.94
N ILE A 45 14.19 -4.85 8.68
CA ILE A 45 12.87 -5.47 8.54
C ILE A 45 12.87 -6.47 7.37
N GLU A 46 13.39 -6.06 6.23
CA GLU A 46 13.42 -6.85 4.99
C GLU A 46 14.15 -8.20 5.12
N LYS A 47 15.06 -8.36 6.09
CA LYS A 47 15.79 -9.61 6.29
C LYS A 47 14.92 -10.77 6.78
N GLU A 48 13.77 -10.47 7.32
CA GLU A 48 12.87 -11.51 7.85
C GLU A 48 11.96 -12.04 6.75
N GLU A 49 11.85 -13.36 6.63
CA GLU A 49 11.10 -14.03 5.56
C GLU A 49 9.60 -13.73 5.54
N PHE A 50 9.05 -13.30 6.67
CA PHE A 50 7.64 -12.92 6.81
C PHE A 50 7.37 -11.43 6.57
N ALA A 51 8.42 -10.61 6.34
CA ALA A 51 8.30 -9.18 6.14
C ALA A 51 8.53 -8.81 4.67
N PHE A 52 7.57 -8.16 4.05
CA PHE A 52 7.66 -7.72 2.66
C PHE A 52 7.69 -6.21 2.58
N ILE A 53 8.52 -5.66 1.69
CA ILE A 53 8.53 -4.23 1.39
C ILE A 53 7.69 -3.98 0.14
N GLY A 54 6.84 -2.95 0.20
CA GLY A 54 6.03 -2.49 -0.92
C GLY A 54 6.32 -1.02 -1.25
N ASN A 55 6.02 -0.62 -2.47
CA ASN A 55 6.16 0.75 -2.95
C ASN A 55 4.86 1.53 -2.71
N HIS A 56 4.97 2.77 -2.18
CA HIS A 56 3.84 3.67 -1.92
C HIS A 56 4.07 5.05 -2.58
N SER A 57 4.58 5.06 -3.80
CA SER A 57 5.02 6.24 -4.56
C SER A 57 6.28 6.92 -4.00
N HIS A 58 6.69 8.01 -4.65
CA HIS A 58 7.77 8.86 -4.14
C HIS A 58 7.23 9.90 -3.18
N SER A 59 6.35 10.78 -3.64
CA SER A 59 5.94 11.97 -2.90
C SER A 59 4.79 11.73 -1.91
N HIS A 60 4.01 10.67 -2.07
CA HIS A 60 2.74 10.45 -1.36
C HIS A 60 1.75 11.62 -1.51
N GLU A 61 1.83 12.38 -2.59
CA GLU A 61 0.83 13.41 -2.88
C GLU A 61 -0.46 12.79 -3.46
N TYR A 62 -1.49 13.61 -3.65
CA TYR A 62 -2.76 13.17 -4.24
C TYR A 62 -2.59 12.96 -5.75
N LEU A 63 -1.99 11.82 -6.11
CA LEU A 63 -1.46 11.54 -7.45
C LEU A 63 -2.54 11.44 -8.54
N ILE A 64 -3.80 11.21 -8.17
CA ILE A 64 -4.88 11.09 -9.15
C ILE A 64 -5.15 12.41 -9.91
N VAL A 65 -4.85 13.56 -9.28
CA VAL A 65 -5.02 14.87 -9.92
C VAL A 65 -3.86 15.27 -10.82
N TYR A 66 -2.79 14.47 -10.82
CA TYR A 66 -1.63 14.71 -11.65
C TYR A 66 -1.90 14.35 -13.10
N ASP A 67 -1.35 15.14 -14.04
CA ASP A 67 -1.20 14.65 -15.40
C ASP A 67 -0.34 13.37 -15.42
N PHE A 68 -0.54 12.55 -16.42
CA PHE A 68 0.07 11.23 -16.50
C PHE A 68 1.61 11.27 -16.47
N ASN A 69 2.24 12.29 -17.07
CA ASN A 69 3.70 12.40 -17.08
C ASN A 69 4.24 12.70 -15.68
N LYS A 70 3.56 13.55 -14.92
CA LYS A 70 3.93 13.85 -13.53
C LYS A 70 3.75 12.62 -12.64
N PHE A 71 2.63 11.91 -12.78
CA PHE A 71 2.40 10.64 -12.10
C PHE A 71 3.52 9.63 -12.42
N LYS A 72 3.79 9.41 -13.71
CA LYS A 72 4.83 8.49 -14.16
C LYS A 72 6.20 8.85 -13.58
N LYS A 73 6.56 10.13 -13.57
CA LYS A 73 7.82 10.60 -13.01
C LYS A 73 7.94 10.30 -11.51
N ASP A 74 6.86 10.47 -10.76
CA ASP A 74 6.83 10.17 -9.33
C ASP A 74 7.07 8.67 -9.07
N ILE A 75 6.38 7.80 -9.80
CA ILE A 75 6.54 6.35 -9.68
C ILE A 75 7.95 5.91 -10.13
N ASP A 76 8.45 6.40 -11.27
CA ASP A 76 9.79 6.05 -11.76
C ASP A 76 10.89 6.50 -10.79
N GLU A 77 10.70 7.62 -10.09
CA GLU A 77 11.64 8.09 -9.07
C GLU A 77 11.62 7.17 -7.84
N SER A 78 10.45 6.75 -7.39
CA SER A 78 10.35 5.79 -6.28
C SER A 78 11.06 4.49 -6.61
N ILE A 79 10.87 3.94 -7.82
CA ILE A 79 11.52 2.72 -8.29
C ILE A 79 13.04 2.84 -8.23
N LYS A 80 13.61 3.93 -8.79
CA LYS A 80 15.06 4.17 -8.75
C LYS A 80 15.62 4.22 -7.33
N ILE A 81 14.86 4.82 -6.40
CA ILE A 81 15.28 4.90 -4.99
C ILE A 81 15.25 3.53 -4.33
N PHE A 82 14.25 2.69 -4.61
CA PHE A 82 14.23 1.31 -4.16
C PHE A 82 15.39 0.49 -4.73
N GLU A 83 15.60 0.53 -6.04
CA GLU A 83 16.73 -0.14 -6.70
C GLU A 83 18.08 0.28 -6.12
N LYS A 84 18.27 1.58 -5.88
CA LYS A 84 19.49 2.12 -5.26
C LYS A 84 19.71 1.61 -3.83
N ASN A 85 18.66 1.49 -3.02
CA ASN A 85 18.78 1.18 -1.60
C ASN A 85 18.62 -0.30 -1.28
N LEU A 86 17.74 -1.03 -1.95
CA LEU A 86 17.44 -2.44 -1.72
C LEU A 86 18.02 -3.36 -2.81
N GLY A 87 18.35 -2.81 -3.99
CA GLY A 87 18.85 -3.58 -5.14
C GLY A 87 17.76 -4.13 -6.05
N TYR A 88 16.49 -3.84 -5.77
CA TYR A 88 15.35 -4.30 -6.56
C TYR A 88 14.17 -3.31 -6.47
N ASN A 89 13.20 -3.43 -7.38
CA ASN A 89 11.89 -2.79 -7.27
C ASN A 89 10.92 -3.74 -6.56
N PRO A 90 10.22 -3.31 -5.47
CA PRO A 90 9.19 -4.13 -4.83
C PRO A 90 8.11 -4.58 -5.79
N ILE A 91 7.60 -5.80 -5.61
CA ILE A 91 6.52 -6.34 -6.46
C ILE A 91 5.13 -5.83 -6.06
N PHE A 92 4.99 -5.29 -4.85
CA PHE A 92 3.75 -4.76 -4.29
C PHE A 92 3.71 -3.25 -4.40
N PHE A 93 2.57 -2.71 -4.86
CA PHE A 93 2.30 -1.28 -4.89
C PHE A 93 1.02 -0.96 -4.11
N SER A 94 1.02 0.12 -3.32
CA SER A 94 -0.19 0.66 -2.71
C SER A 94 -0.45 2.06 -3.26
N TYR A 95 -1.66 2.29 -3.77
CA TYR A 95 -2.03 3.60 -4.28
C TYR A 95 -2.18 4.59 -3.11
N PRO A 96 -1.48 5.75 -3.12
CA PRO A 96 -1.72 6.81 -2.15
C PRO A 96 -3.22 7.17 -2.10
N PHE A 97 -3.77 7.28 -0.90
CA PHE A 97 -5.22 7.48 -0.66
C PHE A 97 -6.13 6.38 -1.22
N GLY A 98 -5.58 5.34 -1.83
CA GLY A 98 -6.32 4.25 -2.47
C GLY A 98 -7.00 4.62 -3.78
N GLU A 99 -6.69 5.79 -4.35
CA GLU A 99 -7.33 6.33 -5.54
C GLU A 99 -6.39 6.32 -6.76
N TYR A 100 -6.93 5.99 -7.93
CA TYR A 100 -6.19 5.88 -9.19
C TYR A 100 -7.12 5.95 -10.41
N SER A 101 -6.57 6.34 -11.55
CA SER A 101 -7.25 6.25 -12.85
C SER A 101 -6.89 4.94 -13.56
N LEU A 102 -7.68 4.55 -14.56
CA LEU A 102 -7.37 3.38 -15.41
C LEU A 102 -6.01 3.51 -16.11
N GLU A 103 -5.62 4.72 -16.49
CA GLU A 103 -4.32 4.98 -17.11
C GLU A 103 -3.18 4.78 -16.11
N GLN A 104 -3.36 5.24 -14.87
CA GLN A 104 -2.41 5.02 -13.78
C GLN A 104 -2.31 3.55 -13.41
N GLU A 105 -3.44 2.83 -13.28
CA GLU A 105 -3.46 1.40 -13.02
C GLU A 105 -2.69 0.62 -14.11
N LYS A 106 -2.94 0.94 -15.39
CA LYS A 106 -2.22 0.32 -16.52
C LYS A 106 -0.71 0.56 -16.42
N TYR A 107 -0.28 1.73 -15.94
CA TYR A 107 1.13 1.98 -15.73
C TYR A 107 1.69 1.16 -14.56
N ILE A 108 0.98 1.12 -13.44
CA ILE A 108 1.36 0.31 -12.28
C ILE A 108 1.45 -1.16 -12.65
N SER A 109 0.50 -1.70 -13.43
CA SER A 109 0.53 -3.10 -13.88
C SER A 109 1.74 -3.44 -14.76
N SER A 110 2.38 -2.45 -15.38
CA SER A 110 3.62 -2.64 -16.15
C SER A 110 4.90 -2.67 -15.28
N LYS A 111 4.81 -2.28 -14.00
CA LYS A 111 5.96 -2.11 -13.10
C LYS A 111 5.91 -2.99 -11.86
N PHE A 112 4.74 -3.40 -11.43
CA PHE A 112 4.49 -4.15 -10.21
C PHE A 112 3.66 -5.40 -10.51
N GLU A 113 3.66 -6.36 -9.59
CA GLU A 113 2.85 -7.57 -9.73
C GLU A 113 1.47 -7.43 -9.09
N PHE A 114 1.35 -6.58 -8.06
CA PHE A 114 0.11 -6.38 -7.30
C PHE A 114 -0.10 -4.90 -6.97
N GLY A 115 -1.36 -4.44 -7.04
CA GLY A 115 -1.78 -3.10 -6.64
C GLY A 115 -2.86 -3.13 -5.55
N PHE A 116 -2.69 -2.33 -4.50
CA PHE A 116 -3.58 -2.28 -3.34
C PHE A 116 -4.27 -0.92 -3.25
N GLY A 117 -5.60 -0.94 -3.28
CA GLY A 117 -6.45 0.21 -2.96
C GLY A 117 -6.70 0.35 -1.46
N GLN A 118 -7.69 1.19 -1.10
CA GLN A 118 -8.20 1.34 0.27
C GLN A 118 -9.70 1.04 0.39
N HIS A 119 -10.34 0.58 -0.67
CA HIS A 119 -11.72 0.13 -0.60
C HIS A 119 -11.81 -1.17 0.21
N SER A 120 -12.83 -1.26 1.06
CA SER A 120 -13.05 -2.42 1.92
C SER A 120 -13.45 -3.65 1.12
N GLY A 121 -12.84 -4.78 1.42
CA GLY A 121 -13.18 -6.05 0.76
C GLY A 121 -12.20 -7.17 1.12
N VAL A 122 -12.54 -8.37 0.69
CA VAL A 122 -11.70 -9.57 0.80
C VAL A 122 -11.01 -9.80 -0.53
N ILE A 123 -9.74 -10.16 -0.49
CA ILE A 123 -8.96 -10.50 -1.69
C ILE A 123 -9.55 -11.77 -2.33
N ASP A 124 -9.95 -11.63 -3.59
CA ASP A 124 -10.38 -12.75 -4.44
C ASP A 124 -9.35 -12.90 -5.58
N ILE A 125 -8.70 -14.05 -5.63
CA ILE A 125 -7.65 -14.34 -6.61
C ILE A 125 -8.15 -14.34 -8.08
N ASN A 126 -9.46 -14.38 -8.30
CA ASN A 126 -10.06 -14.32 -9.63
C ASN A 126 -10.35 -12.89 -10.10
N LYS A 127 -10.10 -11.89 -9.23
CA LYS A 127 -10.29 -10.47 -9.55
C LYS A 127 -9.00 -9.80 -9.99
N ASP A 128 -9.14 -8.56 -10.37
CA ASP A 128 -8.01 -7.76 -10.80
C ASP A 128 -6.99 -7.62 -9.66
N LYS A 129 -5.78 -8.08 -9.88
CA LYS A 129 -4.69 -8.03 -8.91
C LYS A 129 -4.09 -6.64 -8.73
N TYR A 130 -4.54 -5.66 -9.50
CA TYR A 130 -4.14 -4.25 -9.37
C TYR A 130 -5.20 -3.38 -8.67
N GLU A 131 -6.28 -4.02 -8.18
CA GLU A 131 -7.35 -3.39 -7.41
C GLU A 131 -7.59 -4.14 -6.08
N LEU A 132 -6.56 -4.66 -5.43
CA LEU A 132 -6.72 -5.46 -4.22
C LEU A 132 -7.29 -4.63 -3.07
N PRO A 133 -8.39 -5.09 -2.44
CA PRO A 133 -9.03 -4.36 -1.35
C PRO A 133 -8.26 -4.49 -0.04
N ARG A 134 -8.47 -3.52 0.87
CA ARG A 134 -7.97 -3.55 2.24
C ARG A 134 -9.01 -2.97 3.18
N PHE A 135 -9.22 -3.59 4.35
CA PHE A 135 -10.02 -2.98 5.40
C PHE A 135 -9.17 -1.95 6.15
N PRO A 136 -9.52 -0.65 6.13
CA PRO A 136 -8.76 0.36 6.87
C PRO A 136 -8.95 0.16 8.39
N ILE A 137 -7.84 0.03 9.10
CA ILE A 137 -7.78 -0.03 10.56
C ILE A 137 -7.01 1.21 11.03
N ASN A 138 -7.70 2.08 11.76
CA ASN A 138 -7.14 3.30 12.33
C ASN A 138 -7.78 3.56 13.70
N GLU A 139 -7.42 4.62 14.37
CA GLU A 139 -7.93 4.96 15.70
C GLU A 139 -9.48 5.00 15.78
N LYS A 140 -10.14 5.45 14.73
CA LYS A 140 -11.61 5.49 14.64
C LYS A 140 -12.24 4.11 14.41
N TYR A 141 -11.55 3.21 13.71
CA TYR A 141 -12.06 1.93 13.23
C TYR A 141 -11.28 0.72 13.76
N GLY A 142 -10.38 0.91 14.72
CA GLY A 142 -9.42 -0.07 15.20
C GLY A 142 -9.79 -0.72 16.53
N ASP A 143 -11.09 -0.68 16.97
CA ASP A 143 -11.50 -1.40 18.16
C ASP A 143 -11.40 -2.92 17.96
N LEU A 144 -11.19 -3.65 19.07
CA LEU A 144 -10.95 -5.10 19.04
C LEU A 144 -12.16 -5.90 18.54
N GLU A 145 -13.39 -5.43 18.79
CA GLU A 145 -14.60 -6.11 18.34
C GLU A 145 -14.70 -6.04 16.82
N ARG A 146 -14.51 -4.85 16.26
CA ARG A 146 -14.45 -4.64 14.80
C ARG A 146 -13.32 -5.47 14.15
N PHE A 147 -12.13 -5.42 14.72
CA PHE A 147 -11.00 -6.20 14.21
C PHE A 147 -11.29 -7.71 14.23
N SER A 148 -11.83 -8.23 15.35
CA SER A 148 -12.22 -9.63 15.46
C SER A 148 -13.35 -10.01 14.49
N PHE A 149 -14.28 -9.09 14.24
CA PHE A 149 -15.33 -9.29 13.25
C PHE A 149 -14.76 -9.39 11.84
N LEU A 150 -13.84 -8.49 11.45
CA LEU A 150 -13.20 -8.52 10.14
C LEU A 150 -12.41 -9.81 9.89
N LEU A 151 -11.71 -10.32 10.91
CA LEU A 151 -11.00 -11.60 10.82
C LEU A 151 -11.95 -12.80 10.63
N LYS A 152 -13.17 -12.72 11.14
CA LYS A 152 -14.19 -13.77 10.99
C LYS A 152 -14.92 -13.73 9.65
N LEU A 153 -14.82 -12.63 8.90
CA LEU A 153 -15.41 -12.53 7.55
C LEU A 153 -14.65 -13.36 6.49
N PHE A 154 -13.53 -13.94 6.86
CA PHE A 154 -12.60 -14.60 5.95
C PHE A 154 -13.16 -15.79 5.14
N PRO A 155 -14.24 -16.52 5.47
CA PRO A 155 -14.77 -17.53 4.54
C PRO A 155 -15.97 -17.05 3.73
N LEU A 156 -16.44 -15.81 3.90
CA LEU A 156 -17.58 -15.30 3.17
C LEU A 156 -17.14 -14.77 1.81
N GLU A 157 -17.74 -15.26 0.73
CA GLU A 157 -17.67 -14.62 -0.58
C GLU A 157 -18.23 -13.19 -0.46
N TYR A 158 -17.36 -12.25 -0.12
CA TYR A 158 -17.73 -10.85 -0.10
C TYR A 158 -17.83 -10.37 -1.54
N LYS A 159 -19.06 -10.29 -2.05
CA LYS A 159 -19.32 -9.56 -3.30
C LYS A 159 -18.92 -8.11 -3.02
N ASN A 160 -17.92 -7.60 -3.72
CA ASN A 160 -17.52 -6.20 -3.63
C ASN A 160 -18.77 -5.33 -3.75
N ILE A 161 -19.11 -4.66 -2.66
CA ILE A 161 -20.34 -3.86 -2.54
C ILE A 161 -20.22 -2.55 -3.32
N ILE A 162 -18.99 -2.15 -3.69
CA ILE A 162 -18.75 -0.95 -4.49
C ILE A 162 -18.64 -1.36 -5.95
N PRO A 163 -19.62 -1.01 -6.79
CA PRO A 163 -19.50 -1.23 -8.22
C PRO A 163 -18.25 -0.54 -8.78
N LYS A 164 -17.56 -1.19 -9.69
CA LYS A 164 -16.37 -0.67 -10.39
C LYS A 164 -16.65 0.74 -10.98
N ASP A 165 -17.84 0.96 -11.47
CA ASP A 165 -18.31 2.24 -12.01
C ASP A 165 -18.38 3.38 -10.99
N LYS A 166 -18.69 3.06 -9.73
CA LYS A 166 -18.76 4.07 -8.66
C LYS A 166 -17.36 4.52 -8.21
N TYR A 167 -16.39 3.62 -8.28
CA TYR A 167 -14.99 3.92 -8.01
C TYR A 167 -14.38 4.80 -9.10
N ILE A 168 -14.68 4.49 -10.37
CA ILE A 168 -14.31 5.31 -11.54
C ILE A 168 -14.96 6.69 -11.47
N LEU A 169 -16.21 6.78 -11.02
CA LEU A 169 -16.92 8.07 -10.85
C LEU A 169 -16.32 8.94 -9.74
N GLN A 170 -15.82 8.36 -8.64
CA GLN A 170 -15.08 9.10 -7.62
C GLN A 170 -13.74 9.64 -8.16
N ILE A 171 -13.07 8.86 -8.99
CA ILE A 171 -11.83 9.23 -9.66
C ILE A 171 -12.04 10.39 -10.67
N ASN A 172 -13.16 10.39 -11.38
CA ASN A 172 -13.45 11.39 -12.40
C ASN A 172 -14.11 12.68 -11.85
N ASN A 173 -14.62 12.66 -10.63
CA ASN A 173 -15.22 13.80 -9.95
C ASN A 173 -14.65 13.89 -8.52
N PRO A 174 -13.39 14.33 -8.34
CA PRO A 174 -12.85 14.58 -7.02
C PRO A 174 -13.66 15.69 -6.33
N PRO A 175 -13.82 15.64 -4.99
CA PRO A 175 -14.53 16.68 -4.27
C PRO A 175 -13.87 18.03 -4.39
#